data_10d72aefc4bc3284ec30db185fb107f0
#
_entry.id   10d72aefc4bc3284ec30db185fb107f0
#
_cell.length_a   1.000
_cell.length_b   1.000
_cell.length_c   1.000
_cell.angle_alpha   90.00
_cell.angle_beta   90.00
_cell.angle_gamma   90.00
#
_symmetry.space_group_name_H-M   'P 1'
#
loop_
_entity.id
_entity.type
_entity.pdbx_description
1 polymer ?
#
loop_
_entity_poly.entity_id
_entity_poly.type
_entity_poly.pdbx_seq_one_letter_code
_entity_poly.pdbx_strand_id
1 'polypeptide(L)'
;PETMLGDTAVAVHPEDDRYKDLIGRYVWLPFVDRKIPIVADEYVDREFGTGVVKITPAHDPNDFEVGKRHNLPEINIMNDDATINENGGKFCGMDRYEARAQIVKGLDEMGLLVRIEDYSHNVGTHDRCGTTVEPLIKQQWFVKMDELIGPAVKAVKEGDIQLIPKRMEKTYFNWTD
;
A
#
# COMPACT_ATOMS: atom_id res chain seq x y z
N PRO A 1 10.16 2.01 -8.17
CA PRO A 1 9.85 1.59 -9.57
C PRO A 1 9.40 0.14 -9.69
N GLU A 2 9.95 -0.81 -8.89
CA GLU A 2 9.63 -2.24 -8.96
C GLU A 2 8.15 -2.54 -8.71
N THR A 3 7.51 -1.80 -7.80
CA THR A 3 6.08 -1.96 -7.51
C THR A 3 5.18 -1.55 -8.68
N MET A 4 5.71 -0.78 -9.65
CA MET A 4 4.99 -0.42 -10.88
C MET A 4 4.43 -1.65 -11.61
N LEU A 5 5.11 -2.79 -11.52
CA LEU A 5 4.62 -4.04 -12.11
C LEU A 5 3.27 -4.49 -11.57
N GLY A 6 2.89 -4.02 -10.38
CA GLY A 6 1.60 -4.26 -9.71
C GLY A 6 0.58 -3.14 -9.88
N ASP A 7 0.86 -2.11 -10.68
CA ASP A 7 -0.07 -1.01 -10.88
C ASP A 7 -1.37 -1.47 -11.52
N THR A 8 -2.48 -0.93 -11.03
CA THR A 8 -3.84 -1.27 -11.48
C THR A 8 -4.64 -0.07 -11.97
N ALA A 9 -4.14 1.14 -11.73
CA ALA A 9 -4.67 2.37 -12.30
C ALA A 9 -3.60 3.47 -12.33
N VAL A 10 -3.93 4.53 -13.06
CA VAL A 10 -3.31 5.86 -12.96
C VAL A 10 -4.38 6.81 -12.45
N ALA A 11 -4.08 7.57 -11.40
CA ALA A 11 -4.99 8.56 -10.84
C ALA A 11 -4.59 9.99 -11.23
N VAL A 12 -5.59 10.81 -11.47
CA VAL A 12 -5.47 12.26 -11.71
C VAL A 12 -6.49 12.99 -10.86
N HIS A 13 -6.24 14.24 -10.53
CA HIS A 13 -7.22 15.02 -9.78
C HIS A 13 -8.42 15.37 -10.69
N PRO A 14 -9.68 15.27 -10.22
CA PRO A 14 -10.88 15.50 -11.03
C PRO A 14 -10.98 16.93 -11.59
N GLU A 15 -10.39 17.90 -10.91
CA GLU A 15 -10.38 19.30 -11.34
C GLU A 15 -9.11 19.71 -12.10
N ASP A 16 -8.23 18.77 -12.45
CA ASP A 16 -7.02 19.08 -13.21
C ASP A 16 -7.33 19.13 -14.71
N ASP A 17 -7.42 20.33 -15.25
CA ASP A 17 -7.74 20.58 -16.65
C ASP A 17 -6.75 19.95 -17.64
N ARG A 18 -5.53 19.66 -17.20
CA ARG A 18 -4.49 19.01 -18.04
C ARG A 18 -4.87 17.59 -18.42
N TYR A 19 -5.66 16.91 -17.58
CA TYR A 19 -5.90 15.46 -17.68
C TYR A 19 -7.38 15.07 -17.74
N LYS A 20 -8.32 16.02 -17.66
CA LYS A 20 -9.77 15.76 -17.67
C LYS A 20 -10.21 14.87 -18.84
N ASP A 21 -9.69 15.13 -20.03
CA ASP A 21 -10.04 14.39 -21.24
C ASP A 21 -9.48 12.96 -21.27
N LEU A 22 -8.61 12.61 -20.34
CA LEU A 22 -8.02 11.28 -20.20
C LEU A 22 -8.77 10.41 -19.21
N ILE A 23 -9.59 10.96 -18.34
CA ILE A 23 -10.37 10.21 -17.34
C ILE A 23 -11.27 9.20 -18.04
N GLY A 24 -11.26 7.95 -17.58
CA GLY A 24 -11.98 6.84 -18.18
C GLY A 24 -11.29 6.20 -19.39
N ARG A 25 -10.17 6.77 -19.86
CA ARG A 25 -9.31 6.11 -20.84
C ARG A 25 -8.38 5.12 -20.16
N TYR A 26 -7.50 4.50 -20.94
CA TYR A 26 -6.58 3.49 -20.48
C TYR A 26 -5.17 3.77 -20.97
N VAL A 27 -4.19 3.31 -20.19
CA VAL A 27 -2.79 3.27 -20.57
C VAL A 27 -2.26 1.84 -20.53
N TRP A 28 -1.22 1.56 -21.29
CA TRP A 28 -0.50 0.30 -21.22
C TRP A 28 0.61 0.38 -20.20
N LEU A 29 0.58 -0.55 -19.26
CA LEU A 29 1.65 -0.71 -18.28
C LEU A 29 2.81 -1.49 -18.94
N PRO A 30 4.01 -0.90 -19.04
CA PRO A 30 5.17 -1.57 -19.63
C PRO A 30 5.53 -2.86 -18.89
N PHE A 31 6.19 -3.78 -19.59
CA PHE A 31 6.77 -5.05 -19.11
C PHE A 31 5.79 -6.17 -18.75
N VAL A 32 4.57 -5.86 -18.29
CA VAL A 32 3.56 -6.86 -17.86
C VAL A 32 2.35 -6.92 -18.78
N ASP A 33 2.39 -6.17 -19.89
CA ASP A 33 1.36 -6.14 -20.96
C ASP A 33 -0.07 -5.98 -20.38
N ARG A 34 -0.21 -5.06 -19.44
CA ARG A 34 -1.48 -4.80 -18.75
C ARG A 34 -2.03 -3.43 -19.14
N LYS A 35 -3.32 -3.43 -19.46
CA LYS A 35 -4.07 -2.20 -19.71
C LYS A 35 -4.73 -1.75 -18.42
N ILE A 36 -4.39 -0.54 -17.93
CA ILE A 36 -4.90 0.01 -16.69
C ILE A 36 -5.71 1.30 -16.94
N PRO A 37 -6.79 1.55 -16.19
CA PRO A 37 -7.64 2.73 -16.37
C PRO A 37 -6.98 3.99 -15.80
N ILE A 38 -7.40 5.14 -16.33
CA ILE A 38 -7.15 6.46 -15.75
C ILE A 38 -8.39 6.83 -14.95
N VAL A 39 -8.23 6.99 -13.63
CA VAL A 39 -9.30 7.32 -12.68
C VAL A 39 -9.15 8.73 -12.14
N ALA A 40 -10.25 9.35 -11.73
CA ALA A 40 -10.24 10.64 -11.06
C ALA A 40 -10.35 10.44 -9.56
N ASP A 41 -9.39 10.96 -8.77
CA ASP A 41 -9.41 10.86 -7.32
C ASP A 41 -8.84 12.14 -6.68
N GLU A 42 -9.53 12.66 -5.66
CA GLU A 42 -9.11 13.86 -4.90
C GLU A 42 -7.85 13.63 -4.07
N TYR A 43 -7.42 12.38 -3.91
CA TYR A 43 -6.16 12.01 -3.28
C TYR A 43 -4.95 12.60 -4.01
N VAL A 44 -5.06 12.86 -5.31
CA VAL A 44 -3.96 13.34 -6.15
C VAL A 44 -3.67 14.83 -5.88
N ASP A 45 -2.46 15.15 -5.48
CA ASP A 45 -1.98 16.52 -5.40
C ASP A 45 -1.56 17.02 -6.78
N ARG A 46 -2.26 18.03 -7.29
CA ARG A 46 -2.02 18.64 -8.61
C ARG A 46 -0.69 19.32 -8.74
N GLU A 47 -0.15 19.83 -7.63
CA GLU A 47 1.09 20.60 -7.59
C GLU A 47 2.31 19.71 -7.38
N PHE A 48 2.11 18.45 -6.99
CA PHE A 48 3.22 17.51 -6.77
C PHE A 48 3.59 16.78 -8.08
N GLY A 49 4.86 16.91 -8.48
CA GLY A 49 5.40 16.25 -9.67
C GLY A 49 4.68 16.63 -10.95
N THR A 50 4.08 15.64 -11.60
CA THR A 50 3.28 15.84 -12.82
C THR A 50 1.79 16.02 -12.53
N GLY A 51 1.34 15.83 -11.28
CA GLY A 51 -0.09 15.73 -10.94
C GLY A 51 -0.73 14.41 -11.37
N VAL A 52 0.08 13.40 -11.69
CA VAL A 52 -0.38 12.05 -12.07
C VAL A 52 0.26 11.04 -11.15
N VAL A 53 -0.53 10.15 -10.56
CA VAL A 53 -0.08 9.16 -9.59
C VAL A 53 -0.41 7.76 -10.09
N LYS A 54 0.58 6.86 -10.05
CA LYS A 54 0.34 5.42 -10.24
C LYS A 54 -0.35 4.86 -9.01
N ILE A 55 -1.23 3.90 -9.17
CA ILE A 55 -1.96 3.26 -8.06
C ILE A 55 -1.63 1.78 -8.00
N THR A 56 -0.98 1.38 -6.89
CA THR A 56 -0.53 0.02 -6.61
C THR A 56 -1.15 -0.48 -5.29
N PRO A 57 -2.42 -0.87 -5.27
CA PRO A 57 -3.15 -1.19 -4.05
C PRO A 57 -2.49 -2.25 -3.16
N ALA A 58 -1.78 -3.21 -3.77
CA ALA A 58 -1.13 -4.29 -3.04
C ALA A 58 0.14 -3.89 -2.28
N HIS A 59 0.73 -2.71 -2.56
CA HIS A 59 2.05 -2.31 -2.06
C HIS A 59 2.10 -0.93 -1.39
N ASP A 60 0.98 -0.22 -1.32
CA ASP A 60 0.88 1.07 -0.63
C ASP A 60 -0.47 1.20 0.08
N PRO A 61 -0.50 1.55 1.39
CA PRO A 61 -1.75 1.69 2.14
C PRO A 61 -2.68 2.78 1.61
N ASN A 62 -2.14 3.88 1.08
CA ASN A 62 -2.96 4.96 0.51
C ASN A 62 -3.55 4.52 -0.83
N ASP A 63 -2.74 3.87 -1.67
CA ASP A 63 -3.19 3.30 -2.94
C ASP A 63 -4.24 2.21 -2.74
N PHE A 64 -4.16 1.46 -1.62
CA PHE A 64 -5.18 0.49 -1.22
C PHE A 64 -6.54 1.15 -1.00
N GLU A 65 -6.60 2.30 -0.31
CA GLU A 65 -7.84 3.03 -0.11
C GLU A 65 -8.39 3.62 -1.42
N VAL A 66 -7.52 4.11 -2.31
CA VAL A 66 -7.91 4.50 -3.67
C VAL A 66 -8.44 3.29 -4.43
N GLY A 67 -7.76 2.15 -4.32
CA GLY A 67 -8.18 0.90 -4.94
C GLY A 67 -9.58 0.46 -4.53
N LYS A 68 -9.92 0.56 -3.24
CA LYS A 68 -11.27 0.29 -2.74
C LYS A 68 -12.33 1.21 -3.34
N ARG A 69 -12.06 2.53 -3.37
CA ARG A 69 -13.00 3.52 -3.91
C ARG A 69 -13.32 3.27 -5.38
N HIS A 70 -12.32 2.84 -6.15
CA HIS A 70 -12.44 2.60 -7.59
C HIS A 70 -12.61 1.13 -7.98
N ASN A 71 -12.74 0.23 -6.99
CA ASN A 71 -12.87 -1.22 -7.18
C ASN A 71 -11.76 -1.78 -8.09
N LEU A 72 -10.52 -1.36 -7.83
CA LEU A 72 -9.34 -1.82 -8.56
C LEU A 72 -8.85 -3.17 -8.02
N PRO A 73 -8.28 -4.03 -8.87
CA PRO A 73 -7.67 -5.27 -8.41
C PRO A 73 -6.39 -5.02 -7.58
N GLU A 74 -6.12 -5.91 -6.65
CA GLU A 74 -4.92 -5.94 -5.83
C GLU A 74 -3.95 -6.95 -6.42
N ILE A 75 -2.87 -6.49 -7.03
CA ILE A 75 -1.88 -7.35 -7.68
C ILE A 75 -0.57 -7.28 -6.90
N ASN A 76 -0.35 -8.28 -6.06
CA ASN A 76 0.91 -8.43 -5.35
C ASN A 76 1.99 -8.94 -6.32
N ILE A 77 3.15 -8.24 -6.34
CA ILE A 77 4.29 -8.59 -7.20
C ILE A 77 5.50 -9.10 -6.42
N MET A 78 5.40 -9.24 -5.10
CA MET A 78 6.51 -9.67 -4.25
C MET A 78 6.18 -10.95 -3.47
N ASN A 79 7.18 -11.79 -3.31
CA ASN A 79 7.20 -12.89 -2.35
C ASN A 79 7.50 -12.38 -0.93
N ASP A 80 7.38 -13.25 0.06
CA ASP A 80 7.65 -12.91 1.48
C ASP A 80 9.10 -12.53 1.77
N ASP A 81 10.03 -12.96 0.92
CA ASP A 81 11.45 -12.61 0.97
C ASP A 81 11.79 -11.35 0.15
N ALA A 82 10.76 -10.67 -0.37
CA ALA A 82 10.86 -9.50 -1.22
C ALA A 82 11.56 -9.73 -2.58
N THR A 83 11.61 -10.95 -3.06
CA THR A 83 11.87 -11.24 -4.47
C THR A 83 10.60 -10.99 -5.30
N ILE A 84 10.76 -10.69 -6.57
CA ILE A 84 9.63 -10.50 -7.48
C ILE A 84 8.97 -11.85 -7.77
N ASN A 85 7.65 -11.93 -7.65
CA ASN A 85 6.87 -13.14 -7.94
C ASN A 85 6.47 -13.24 -9.43
N GLU A 86 5.67 -14.26 -9.77
CA GLU A 86 5.21 -14.51 -11.14
C GLU A 86 4.45 -13.35 -11.79
N ASN A 87 3.77 -12.50 -11.01
CA ASN A 87 3.06 -11.32 -11.51
C ASN A 87 3.99 -10.23 -12.05
N GLY A 88 5.27 -10.28 -11.69
CA GLY A 88 6.31 -9.39 -12.20
C GLY A 88 6.86 -9.78 -13.58
N GLY A 89 6.32 -10.83 -14.22
CA GLY A 89 6.68 -11.26 -15.57
C GLY A 89 8.16 -11.62 -15.70
N LYS A 90 8.87 -10.99 -16.63
CA LYS A 90 10.30 -11.28 -16.89
C LYS A 90 11.24 -10.98 -15.71
N PHE A 91 10.79 -10.29 -14.70
CA PHE A 91 11.55 -9.96 -13.47
C PHE A 91 11.35 -10.98 -12.36
N CYS A 92 10.52 -12.01 -12.58
CA CYS A 92 10.25 -13.06 -11.59
C CYS A 92 11.53 -13.69 -11.06
N GLY A 93 11.64 -13.83 -9.75
CA GLY A 93 12.80 -14.37 -9.04
C GLY A 93 13.93 -13.38 -8.77
N MET A 94 13.87 -12.17 -9.30
CA MET A 94 14.89 -11.14 -9.02
C MET A 94 14.69 -10.54 -7.62
N ASP A 95 15.79 -10.13 -6.99
CA ASP A 95 15.74 -9.22 -5.84
C ASP A 95 15.09 -7.89 -6.25
N ARG A 96 14.32 -7.27 -5.32
CA ARG A 96 13.59 -6.02 -5.60
C ARG A 96 14.47 -4.88 -6.08
N TYR A 97 15.69 -4.74 -5.58
CA TYR A 97 16.62 -3.68 -5.98
C TYR A 97 17.23 -3.95 -7.35
N GLU A 98 17.51 -5.21 -7.66
CA GLU A 98 17.93 -5.62 -8.99
C GLU A 98 16.82 -5.37 -10.03
N ALA A 99 15.60 -5.78 -9.71
CA ALA A 99 14.43 -5.52 -10.55
C ALA A 99 14.21 -4.02 -10.78
N ARG A 100 14.37 -3.18 -9.73
CA ARG A 100 14.31 -1.71 -9.82
C ARG A 100 15.30 -1.18 -10.86
N ALA A 101 16.55 -1.59 -10.77
CA ALA A 101 17.59 -1.13 -11.71
C ALA A 101 17.28 -1.56 -13.15
N GLN A 102 16.81 -2.78 -13.34
CA GLN A 102 16.44 -3.31 -14.64
C GLN A 102 15.19 -2.65 -15.25
N ILE A 103 14.20 -2.32 -14.42
CA ILE A 103 12.99 -1.59 -14.86
C ILE A 103 13.37 -0.19 -15.32
N VAL A 104 14.17 0.55 -14.53
CA VAL A 104 14.61 1.90 -14.91
C VAL A 104 15.37 1.86 -16.24
N LYS A 105 16.31 0.93 -16.38
CA LYS A 105 17.05 0.74 -17.64
C LYS A 105 16.12 0.42 -18.82
N GLY A 106 15.15 -0.48 -18.62
CA GLY A 106 14.20 -0.84 -19.67
C GLY A 106 13.27 0.32 -20.06
N LEU A 107 12.87 1.18 -19.11
CA LEU A 107 12.09 2.39 -19.42
C LEU A 107 12.92 3.37 -20.25
N ASP A 108 14.20 3.52 -19.95
CA ASP A 108 15.13 4.36 -20.72
C ASP A 108 15.30 3.83 -22.15
N GLU A 109 15.56 2.55 -22.32
CA GLU A 109 15.66 1.89 -23.63
C GLU A 109 14.38 2.03 -24.48
N MET A 110 13.21 2.11 -23.85
CA MET A 110 11.93 2.35 -24.53
C MET A 110 11.62 3.84 -24.77
N GLY A 111 12.48 4.75 -24.29
CA GLY A 111 12.25 6.19 -24.37
C GLY A 111 11.09 6.69 -23.49
N LEU A 112 10.74 5.93 -22.45
CA LEU A 112 9.67 6.25 -21.49
C LEU A 112 10.19 6.89 -20.20
N LEU A 113 11.50 6.88 -19.97
CA LEU A 113 12.13 7.53 -18.82
C LEU A 113 12.32 9.03 -19.11
N VAL A 114 11.59 9.87 -18.41
CA VAL A 114 11.68 11.34 -18.59
C VAL A 114 12.87 11.92 -17.83
N ARG A 115 13.05 11.54 -16.55
CA ARG A 115 14.14 12.00 -15.68
C ARG A 115 14.24 11.14 -14.42
N ILE A 116 15.39 11.22 -13.78
CA ILE A 116 15.64 10.68 -12.45
C ILE A 116 15.97 11.88 -11.55
N GLU A 117 15.30 11.98 -10.40
CA GLU A 117 15.53 13.02 -9.42
C GLU A 117 15.85 12.40 -8.05
N ASP A 118 16.80 13.00 -7.34
CA ASP A 118 17.06 12.63 -5.96
C ASP A 118 15.87 13.03 -5.09
N TYR A 119 15.34 12.08 -4.33
CA TYR A 119 14.21 12.27 -3.45
C TYR A 119 14.46 11.65 -2.08
N SER A 120 14.21 12.41 -1.03
CA SER A 120 14.36 11.95 0.35
C SER A 120 12.99 11.76 0.98
N HIS A 121 12.74 10.57 1.51
CA HIS A 121 11.50 10.22 2.22
C HIS A 121 11.79 9.23 3.35
N ASN A 122 10.86 9.14 4.30
CA ASN A 122 10.97 8.20 5.38
C ASN A 122 10.64 6.79 4.89
N VAL A 123 11.51 5.83 5.18
CA VAL A 123 11.32 4.42 4.87
C VAL A 123 11.25 3.64 6.18
N GLY A 124 10.23 2.81 6.33
CA GLY A 124 10.12 1.90 7.46
C GLY A 124 11.24 0.87 7.45
N THR A 125 11.91 0.70 8.59
CA THR A 125 12.93 -0.32 8.77
C THR A 125 12.64 -1.18 9.99
N HIS A 126 13.05 -2.44 9.94
CA HIS A 126 12.95 -3.35 11.07
C HIS A 126 13.96 -2.94 12.18
N ASP A 127 13.49 -2.81 13.41
CA ASP A 127 14.25 -2.29 14.55
C ASP A 127 15.50 -3.09 14.93
N ARG A 128 15.51 -4.41 14.69
CA ARG A 128 16.63 -5.28 15.03
C ARG A 128 17.69 -5.41 13.95
N CYS A 129 17.30 -5.45 12.68
CA CYS A 129 18.24 -5.72 11.58
C CYS A 129 18.39 -4.58 10.59
N GLY A 130 17.60 -3.50 10.72
CA GLY A 130 17.64 -2.36 9.82
C GLY A 130 17.16 -2.62 8.39
N THR A 131 16.64 -3.82 8.11
CA THR A 131 16.11 -4.16 6.79
C THR A 131 14.87 -3.32 6.47
N THR A 132 14.77 -2.83 5.26
CA THR A 132 13.60 -2.11 4.76
C THR A 132 12.36 -3.00 4.80
N VAL A 133 11.27 -2.47 5.35
CA VAL A 133 9.96 -3.13 5.40
C VAL A 133 9.20 -2.78 4.13
N GLU A 134 8.77 -3.82 3.41
CA GLU A 134 7.92 -3.68 2.23
C GLU A 134 6.45 -3.91 2.62
N PRO A 135 5.54 -2.97 2.33
CA PRO A 135 4.12 -3.18 2.55
C PRO A 135 3.58 -4.31 1.68
N LEU A 136 2.94 -5.29 2.31
CA LEU A 136 2.26 -6.40 1.64
C LEU A 136 0.87 -6.58 2.25
N ILE A 137 -0.14 -6.75 1.40
CA ILE A 137 -1.48 -7.11 1.84
C ILE A 137 -1.50 -8.61 2.16
N LYS A 138 -1.86 -8.93 3.40
CA LYS A 138 -2.04 -10.31 3.86
C LYS A 138 -3.27 -10.43 4.75
N GLN A 139 -3.90 -11.58 4.69
CA GLN A 139 -4.96 -11.91 5.64
C GLN A 139 -4.38 -12.08 7.04
N GLN A 140 -4.97 -11.42 8.03
CA GLN A 140 -4.62 -11.49 9.43
C GLN A 140 -5.83 -11.91 10.25
N TRP A 141 -5.59 -12.69 11.31
CA TRP A 141 -6.63 -13.02 12.27
C TRP A 141 -6.82 -11.85 13.22
N PHE A 142 -8.07 -11.40 13.34
CA PHE A 142 -8.49 -10.43 14.34
C PHE A 142 -9.63 -11.02 15.16
N VAL A 143 -9.58 -10.79 16.46
CA VAL A 143 -10.68 -11.12 17.35
C VAL A 143 -11.58 -9.89 17.48
N LYS A 144 -12.86 -10.04 17.15
CA LYS A 144 -13.84 -8.98 17.37
C LYS A 144 -14.13 -8.88 18.86
N MET A 145 -13.53 -7.88 19.51
CA MET A 145 -13.55 -7.74 20.96
C MET A 145 -14.85 -7.16 21.52
N ASP A 146 -15.63 -6.43 20.73
CA ASP A 146 -16.82 -5.69 21.19
C ASP A 146 -17.82 -6.55 21.97
N GLU A 147 -18.04 -7.81 21.53
CA GLU A 147 -18.94 -8.74 22.18
C GLU A 147 -18.33 -9.45 23.39
N LEU A 148 -16.99 -9.54 23.44
CA LEU A 148 -16.25 -10.26 24.49
C LEU A 148 -15.92 -9.36 25.68
N ILE A 149 -15.60 -8.10 25.40
CA ILE A 149 -15.09 -7.18 26.42
C ILE A 149 -16.17 -6.74 27.40
N GLY A 150 -17.41 -6.55 26.93
CA GLY A 150 -18.51 -6.10 27.76
C GLY A 150 -18.76 -6.99 28.99
N PRO A 151 -18.95 -8.30 28.83
CA PRO A 151 -19.09 -9.23 29.95
C PRO A 151 -17.88 -9.26 30.90
N ALA A 152 -16.65 -9.18 30.34
CA ALA A 152 -15.42 -9.18 31.12
C ALA A 152 -15.29 -7.92 32.01
N VAL A 153 -15.56 -6.75 31.44
CA VAL A 153 -15.59 -5.47 32.18
C VAL A 153 -16.68 -5.49 33.26
N LYS A 154 -17.84 -6.02 32.93
CA LYS A 154 -18.95 -6.15 33.88
C LYS A 154 -18.57 -7.01 35.11
N ALA A 155 -17.97 -8.18 34.88
CA ALA A 155 -17.54 -9.09 35.94
C ALA A 155 -16.54 -8.43 36.92
N VAL A 156 -15.65 -7.55 36.44
CA VAL A 156 -14.75 -6.79 37.32
C VAL A 156 -15.49 -5.68 38.05
N LYS A 157 -16.40 -4.98 37.42
CA LYS A 157 -17.19 -3.89 38.03
C LYS A 157 -18.15 -4.41 39.12
N GLU A 158 -18.71 -5.59 38.92
CA GLU A 158 -19.63 -6.24 39.87
C GLU A 158 -18.90 -7.00 40.99
N GLY A 159 -17.58 -7.15 40.88
CA GLY A 159 -16.74 -7.79 41.88
C GLY A 159 -16.66 -9.29 41.78
N ASP A 160 -17.20 -9.91 40.73
CA ASP A 160 -17.04 -11.34 40.41
C ASP A 160 -15.58 -11.69 40.15
N ILE A 161 -14.84 -10.75 39.54
CA ILE A 161 -13.40 -10.82 39.37
C ILE A 161 -12.75 -9.65 40.11
N GLN A 162 -11.79 -9.98 41.01
CA GLN A 162 -11.04 -8.98 41.77
C GLN A 162 -9.61 -8.88 41.27
N LEU A 163 -9.17 -7.67 40.97
CA LEU A 163 -7.78 -7.39 40.58
C LEU A 163 -6.95 -7.01 41.81
N ILE A 164 -5.87 -7.75 42.05
CA ILE A 164 -5.00 -7.55 43.22
C ILE A 164 -3.59 -7.18 42.73
N PRO A 165 -3.04 -6.03 43.15
CA PRO A 165 -3.63 -5.00 44.03
C PRO A 165 -4.69 -4.18 43.28
N LYS A 166 -5.65 -3.60 44.00
CA LYS A 166 -6.79 -2.85 43.45
C LYS A 166 -6.39 -1.74 42.46
N ARG A 167 -5.21 -1.13 42.62
CA ARG A 167 -4.70 -0.13 41.66
C ARG A 167 -4.64 -0.61 40.19
N MET A 168 -4.60 -1.92 39.96
CA MET A 168 -4.56 -2.52 38.62
C MET A 168 -5.91 -2.40 37.89
N GLU A 169 -7.02 -2.12 38.60
CA GLU A 169 -8.31 -1.87 37.98
C GLU A 169 -8.25 -0.70 37.00
N LYS A 170 -7.52 0.37 37.34
CA LYS A 170 -7.35 1.51 36.46
C LYS A 170 -6.66 1.13 35.15
N THR A 171 -5.62 0.33 35.21
CA THR A 171 -4.90 -0.18 34.03
C THR A 171 -5.80 -1.07 33.21
N TYR A 172 -6.54 -1.97 33.86
CA TYR A 172 -7.49 -2.87 33.21
C TYR A 172 -8.57 -2.09 32.43
N PHE A 173 -9.22 -1.12 33.07
CA PHE A 173 -10.26 -0.34 32.41
C PHE A 173 -9.74 0.56 31.29
N ASN A 174 -8.54 1.11 31.43
CA ASN A 174 -7.90 1.86 30.33
C ASN A 174 -7.55 0.97 29.13
N TRP A 175 -7.38 -0.32 29.32
CA TRP A 175 -7.09 -1.29 28.26
C TRP A 175 -8.35 -1.82 27.57
N THR A 176 -9.49 -1.70 28.26
CA THR A 176 -10.77 -2.26 27.82
C THR A 176 -11.74 -1.20 27.29
N ASP A 177 -11.34 0.06 27.31
CA ASP A 177 -12.02 1.20 26.73
C ASP A 177 -11.59 1.34 25.26
#